data_74afefdef872fa96296661a080a6652c
#
_entry.id   74afefdef872fa96296661a080a6652c
#
_cell.length_a   1.000
_cell.length_b   1.000
_cell.length_c   1.000
_cell.angle_alpha   90.00
_cell.angle_beta   90.00
_cell.angle_gamma   90.00
#
_symmetry.space_group_name_H-M   'P 1'
#
loop_
_entity.id
_entity.type
_entity.pdbx_description
1 polymer ?
#
loop_
_entity_poly.entity_id
_entity_poly.type
_entity_poly.pdbx_seq_one_letter_code
_entity_poly.pdbx_strand_id
1 'polypeptide(L)'
;MEEGKKKLIFSGIQPTGTFTLGNYIGAIRNWGPLQDEYRCVYSVVDMHAITVRQDPAKLRQNTLQAYALLLACGIDLEKSILFIQSHVRTHAELSWILGCNTQFGELSRMTQFKDKSAKHADDVNAGLFTYPVLMAADILAYNCLLYTSPSPRDRG
;
A
#
# COMPACT_ATOMS: atom_id res chain seq x y z
N MET A 1 -24.94 -10.12 -14.86
CA MET A 1 -23.58 -10.55 -14.42
C MET A 1 -22.69 -10.46 -15.66
N GLU A 2 -21.75 -9.53 -15.69
CA GLU A 2 -20.81 -9.44 -16.83
C GLU A 2 -19.85 -10.64 -16.77
N GLU A 3 -20.19 -11.70 -17.49
CA GLU A 3 -19.27 -12.81 -17.78
C GLU A 3 -18.13 -12.28 -18.66
N GLY A 4 -16.89 -12.34 -18.17
CA GLY A 4 -15.68 -12.11 -18.96
C GLY A 4 -14.72 -11.04 -18.44
N LYS A 5 -15.08 -10.22 -17.46
CA LYS A 5 -14.16 -9.19 -16.95
C LYS A 5 -13.33 -9.72 -15.79
N LYS A 6 -12.00 -9.86 -15.97
CA LYS A 6 -11.10 -10.26 -14.88
C LYS A 6 -11.31 -9.36 -13.66
N LYS A 7 -11.41 -9.96 -12.47
CA LYS A 7 -11.50 -9.21 -11.21
C LYS A 7 -10.24 -8.37 -11.00
N LEU A 8 -10.38 -7.22 -10.35
CA LEU A 8 -9.27 -6.33 -10.08
C LEU A 8 -8.67 -6.63 -8.71
N ILE A 9 -7.36 -6.73 -8.67
CA ILE A 9 -6.55 -6.83 -7.44
C ILE A 9 -5.74 -5.55 -7.31
N PHE A 10 -5.76 -4.95 -6.11
CA PHE A 10 -4.83 -3.90 -5.71
C PHE A 10 -3.88 -4.44 -4.65
N SER A 11 -2.58 -4.17 -4.80
CA SER A 11 -1.59 -4.49 -3.77
C SER A 11 -0.50 -3.44 -3.72
N GLY A 12 -0.06 -3.10 -2.51
CA GLY A 12 0.94 -2.07 -2.29
C GLY A 12 2.10 -2.56 -1.43
N ILE A 13 3.30 -2.05 -1.69
CA ILE A 13 4.47 -2.29 -0.87
C ILE A 13 5.12 -0.99 -0.45
N GLN A 14 5.47 -0.87 0.83
CA GLN A 14 6.14 0.32 1.35
C GLN A 14 7.63 0.31 1.00
N PRO A 15 8.21 1.44 0.56
CA PRO A 15 9.62 1.58 0.26
C PRO A 15 10.46 1.82 1.53
N THR A 16 10.38 0.91 2.50
CA THR A 16 11.05 1.05 3.82
C THR A 16 12.45 0.47 3.87
N GLY A 17 13.10 0.30 2.72
CA GLY A 17 14.45 -0.25 2.58
C GLY A 17 14.50 -1.42 1.61
N THR A 18 15.57 -2.22 1.69
CA THR A 18 15.72 -3.41 0.84
C THR A 18 14.69 -4.48 1.21
N PHE A 19 14.05 -5.05 0.20
CA PHE A 19 13.11 -6.15 0.42
C PHE A 19 13.81 -7.32 1.08
N THR A 20 13.20 -7.84 2.12
CA THR A 20 13.67 -9.07 2.76
C THR A 20 13.19 -10.30 1.99
N LEU A 21 13.83 -11.44 2.22
CA LEU A 21 13.37 -12.72 1.69
C LEU A 21 11.92 -13.01 2.11
N GLY A 22 11.51 -12.56 3.31
CA GLY A 22 10.14 -12.67 3.78
C GLY A 22 9.14 -11.87 2.94
N ASN A 23 9.49 -10.66 2.51
CA ASN A 23 8.65 -9.87 1.59
C ASN A 23 8.50 -10.57 0.24
N TYR A 24 9.58 -11.14 -0.28
CA TYR A 24 9.55 -11.86 -1.55
C TYR A 24 8.68 -13.10 -1.46
N ILE A 25 8.93 -13.99 -0.51
CA ILE A 25 8.18 -15.26 -0.37
C ILE A 25 6.73 -15.01 0.04
N GLY A 26 6.50 -14.06 0.94
CA GLY A 26 5.18 -13.79 1.51
C GLY A 26 4.20 -13.09 0.57
N ALA A 27 4.72 -12.29 -0.37
CA ALA A 27 3.87 -11.48 -1.24
C ALA A 27 4.34 -11.46 -2.70
N ILE A 28 5.55 -10.96 -2.98
CA ILE A 28 5.98 -10.57 -4.33
C ILE A 28 5.99 -11.78 -5.27
N ARG A 29 6.47 -12.93 -4.79
CA ARG A 29 6.47 -14.19 -5.55
C ARG A 29 5.10 -14.56 -6.10
N ASN A 30 4.04 -14.25 -5.35
CA ASN A 30 2.67 -14.60 -5.73
C ASN A 30 2.09 -13.60 -6.75
N TRP A 31 2.66 -12.40 -6.86
CA TRP A 31 2.15 -11.36 -7.76
C TRP A 31 2.36 -11.70 -9.23
N GLY A 32 3.44 -12.39 -9.58
CA GLY A 32 3.71 -12.84 -10.94
C GLY A 32 2.56 -13.66 -11.54
N PRO A 33 2.20 -14.82 -10.95
CA PRO A 33 1.10 -15.66 -11.42
C PRO A 33 -0.27 -14.97 -11.43
N LEU A 34 -0.54 -14.06 -10.46
CA LEU A 34 -1.81 -13.35 -10.38
C LEU A 34 -2.10 -12.47 -11.63
N GLN A 35 -1.07 -12.00 -12.32
CA GLN A 35 -1.21 -11.19 -13.53
C GLN A 35 -1.91 -11.93 -14.69
N ASP A 36 -1.83 -13.25 -14.72
CA ASP A 36 -2.48 -14.05 -15.76
C ASP A 36 -3.98 -14.26 -15.49
N GLU A 37 -4.39 -14.24 -14.22
CA GLU A 37 -5.76 -14.51 -13.80
C GLU A 37 -6.58 -13.24 -13.54
N TYR A 38 -5.93 -12.15 -13.09
CA TYR A 38 -6.55 -10.93 -12.63
C TYR A 38 -6.07 -9.69 -13.39
N ARG A 39 -6.83 -8.61 -13.28
CA ARG A 39 -6.33 -7.25 -13.56
C ARG A 39 -5.57 -6.78 -12.33
N CYS A 40 -4.26 -6.69 -12.43
CA CYS A 40 -3.43 -6.34 -11.29
C CYS A 40 -3.00 -4.87 -11.34
N VAL A 41 -3.15 -4.22 -10.20
CA VAL A 41 -2.68 -2.85 -9.94
C VAL A 41 -1.74 -2.90 -8.74
N TYR A 42 -0.47 -2.64 -8.97
CA TYR A 42 0.57 -2.65 -7.96
C TYR A 42 1.07 -1.25 -7.68
N SER A 43 1.33 -0.93 -6.43
CA SER A 43 1.79 0.40 -6.03
C SER A 43 2.97 0.33 -5.07
N VAL A 44 3.97 1.18 -5.29
CA VAL A 44 4.94 1.53 -4.26
C VAL A 44 4.30 2.62 -3.42
N VAL A 45 3.90 2.27 -2.18
CA VAL A 45 3.07 3.15 -1.33
C VAL A 45 3.95 4.05 -0.45
N ASP A 46 4.59 5.01 -1.09
CA ASP A 46 5.49 5.98 -0.49
C ASP A 46 4.78 6.96 0.47
N MET A 47 3.52 7.27 0.24
CA MET A 47 2.73 8.09 1.15
C MET A 47 2.45 7.39 2.49
N HIS A 48 2.33 6.05 2.51
CA HIS A 48 2.28 5.30 3.77
C HIS A 48 3.62 5.27 4.49
N ALA A 49 4.73 5.35 3.78
CA ALA A 49 6.06 5.35 4.38
C ALA A 49 6.33 6.63 5.19
N ILE A 50 5.82 7.79 4.75
CA ILE A 50 6.01 9.09 5.44
C ILE A 50 5.20 9.25 6.72
N THR A 51 4.34 8.30 7.07
CA THR A 51 3.67 8.26 8.39
C THR A 51 4.66 8.03 9.53
N VAL A 52 5.85 7.57 9.22
CA VAL A 52 7.01 7.53 10.11
C VAL A 52 8.10 8.41 9.50
N ARG A 53 8.85 9.12 10.34
CA ARG A 53 9.87 10.06 9.87
C ARG A 53 10.89 9.38 8.96
N GLN A 54 11.09 9.93 7.77
CA GLN A 54 11.99 9.44 6.74
C GLN A 54 12.98 10.54 6.33
N ASP A 55 14.20 10.16 5.99
CA ASP A 55 15.09 11.02 5.23
C ASP A 55 14.57 11.14 3.78
N PRO A 56 14.33 12.36 3.26
CA PRO A 56 13.72 12.51 1.95
C PRO A 56 14.55 11.96 0.79
N ALA A 57 15.88 12.06 0.87
CA ALA A 57 16.78 11.54 -0.17
C ALA A 57 16.76 10.02 -0.18
N LYS A 58 16.82 9.42 1.01
CA LYS A 58 16.76 7.97 1.19
C LYS A 58 15.39 7.41 0.80
N LEU A 59 14.29 8.09 1.15
CA LEU A 59 12.96 7.67 0.74
C LEU A 59 12.83 7.65 -0.79
N ARG A 60 13.32 8.69 -1.48
CA ARG A 60 13.32 8.75 -2.95
C ARG A 60 14.11 7.59 -3.56
N GLN A 61 15.30 7.32 -3.03
CA GLN A 61 16.12 6.19 -3.47
C GLN A 61 15.42 4.85 -3.25
N ASN A 62 14.88 4.63 -2.05
CA ASN A 62 14.17 3.41 -1.70
C ASN A 62 12.92 3.20 -2.57
N THR A 63 12.19 4.28 -2.90
CA THR A 63 11.01 4.22 -3.76
C THR A 63 11.37 3.74 -5.17
N LEU A 64 12.43 4.30 -5.77
CA LEU A 64 12.90 3.87 -7.08
C LEU A 64 13.46 2.45 -7.06
N GLN A 65 14.19 2.10 -5.99
CA GLN A 65 14.72 0.75 -5.80
C GLN A 65 13.59 -0.27 -5.65
N ALA A 66 12.56 0.03 -4.86
CA ALA A 66 11.39 -0.83 -4.71
C ALA A 66 10.67 -1.05 -6.04
N TYR A 67 10.48 0.01 -6.83
CA TYR A 67 9.89 -0.07 -8.15
C TYR A 67 10.71 -0.98 -9.08
N ALA A 68 12.02 -0.77 -9.15
CA ALA A 68 12.92 -1.59 -9.97
C ALA A 68 12.95 -3.07 -9.53
N LEU A 69 12.94 -3.32 -8.21
CA LEU A 69 12.90 -4.68 -7.68
C LEU A 69 11.60 -5.41 -8.02
N LEU A 70 10.46 -4.72 -8.02
CA LEU A 70 9.18 -5.32 -8.43
C LEU A 70 9.22 -5.77 -9.89
N LEU A 71 9.79 -4.96 -10.79
CA LEU A 71 10.00 -5.35 -12.19
C LEU A 71 10.93 -6.56 -12.30
N ALA A 72 12.07 -6.54 -11.59
CA ALA A 72 13.02 -7.64 -11.57
C ALA A 72 12.43 -8.95 -11.00
N CYS A 73 11.43 -8.84 -10.12
CA CYS A 73 10.70 -9.98 -9.55
C CYS A 73 9.56 -10.50 -10.42
N GLY A 74 9.37 -9.95 -11.62
CA GLY A 74 8.44 -10.50 -12.61
C GLY A 74 7.11 -9.76 -12.73
N ILE A 75 7.02 -8.50 -12.24
CA ILE A 75 5.88 -7.64 -12.61
C ILE A 75 6.04 -7.22 -14.06
N ASP A 76 5.07 -7.61 -14.88
CA ASP A 76 5.00 -7.35 -16.30
C ASP A 76 4.07 -6.16 -16.57
N LEU A 77 4.62 -5.06 -17.12
CA LEU A 77 3.87 -3.83 -17.39
C LEU A 77 2.89 -3.97 -18.57
N GLU A 78 3.03 -5.00 -19.40
CA GLU A 78 2.05 -5.30 -20.45
C GLU A 78 0.77 -5.96 -19.88
N LYS A 79 0.89 -6.60 -18.71
CA LYS A 79 -0.20 -7.30 -18.04
C LYS A 79 -0.79 -6.53 -16.85
N SER A 80 0.01 -5.67 -16.23
CA SER A 80 -0.32 -5.04 -14.95
C SER A 80 0.04 -3.56 -14.94
N ILE A 81 -0.62 -2.82 -14.07
CA ILE A 81 -0.26 -1.44 -13.78
C ILE A 81 0.65 -1.43 -12.56
N LEU A 82 1.83 -0.81 -12.68
CA LEU A 82 2.73 -0.54 -11.57
C LEU A 82 2.99 0.97 -11.49
N PHE A 83 2.81 1.57 -10.32
CA PHE A 83 3.00 3.01 -10.13
C PHE A 83 3.51 3.36 -8.73
N ILE A 84 3.95 4.60 -8.56
CA ILE A 84 4.30 5.19 -7.26
C ILE A 84 3.08 5.97 -6.78
N GLN A 85 2.62 5.70 -5.56
CA GLN A 85 1.36 6.23 -5.00
C GLN A 85 1.29 7.75 -5.05
N SER A 86 2.35 8.46 -4.67
CA SER A 86 2.38 9.93 -4.68
C SER A 86 2.26 10.56 -6.09
N HIS A 87 2.48 9.79 -7.16
CA HIS A 87 2.29 10.26 -8.53
C HIS A 87 0.83 10.27 -8.97
N VAL A 88 -0.08 9.66 -8.19
CA VAL A 88 -1.52 9.60 -8.47
C VAL A 88 -2.26 10.39 -7.39
N ARG A 89 -2.59 11.64 -7.66
CA ARG A 89 -3.18 12.59 -6.71
C ARG A 89 -4.49 12.13 -6.08
N THR A 90 -5.26 11.33 -6.80
CA THR A 90 -6.56 10.83 -6.38
C THR A 90 -6.52 10.09 -5.03
N HIS A 91 -5.40 9.44 -4.70
CA HIS A 91 -5.23 8.80 -3.39
C HIS A 91 -5.33 9.80 -2.24
N ALA A 92 -4.63 10.93 -2.34
CA ALA A 92 -4.67 11.99 -1.34
C ALA A 92 -6.04 12.70 -1.30
N GLU A 93 -6.60 13.00 -2.46
CA GLU A 93 -7.90 13.67 -2.58
C GLU A 93 -9.02 12.82 -1.97
N LEU A 94 -9.07 11.53 -2.34
CA LEU A 94 -10.07 10.61 -1.79
C LEU A 94 -9.86 10.37 -0.29
N SER A 95 -8.59 10.26 0.15
CA SER A 95 -8.28 10.15 1.58
C SER A 95 -8.78 11.35 2.37
N TRP A 96 -8.65 12.58 1.83
CA TRP A 96 -9.20 13.77 2.47
C TRP A 96 -10.72 13.71 2.59
N ILE A 97 -11.41 13.36 1.51
CA ILE A 97 -12.89 13.25 1.50
C ILE A 97 -13.36 12.21 2.50
N LEU A 98 -12.74 11.03 2.52
CA LEU A 98 -13.06 9.98 3.47
C LEU A 98 -12.75 10.41 4.90
N GLY A 99 -11.63 11.10 5.12
CA GLY A 99 -11.22 11.61 6.43
C GLY A 99 -12.24 12.58 7.03
N CYS A 100 -12.84 13.44 6.22
CA CYS A 100 -13.91 14.35 6.65
C CYS A 100 -15.19 13.61 7.09
N ASN A 101 -15.37 12.36 6.67
CA ASN A 101 -16.53 11.52 7.00
C ASN A 101 -16.20 10.41 8.02
N THR A 102 -14.95 10.27 8.44
CA THR A 102 -14.50 9.23 9.38
C THR A 102 -14.52 9.77 10.80
N GLN A 103 -15.15 9.05 11.72
CA GLN A 103 -15.22 9.46 13.11
C GLN A 103 -13.88 9.23 13.83
N PHE A 104 -13.44 10.21 14.61
CA PHE A 104 -12.24 10.14 15.46
C PHE A 104 -12.22 8.89 16.36
N GLY A 105 -13.36 8.57 16.97
CA GLY A 105 -13.50 7.41 17.84
C GLY A 105 -13.30 6.07 17.16
N GLU A 106 -13.57 5.98 15.86
CA GLU A 106 -13.31 4.76 15.06
C GLU A 106 -11.81 4.58 14.83
N LEU A 107 -11.13 5.63 14.40
CA LEU A 107 -9.67 5.59 14.17
C LEU A 107 -8.90 5.29 15.45
N SER A 108 -9.30 5.86 16.59
CA SER A 108 -8.63 5.66 17.89
C SER A 108 -8.75 4.22 18.42
N ARG A 109 -9.76 3.47 17.99
CA ARG A 109 -9.97 2.07 18.38
C ARG A 109 -9.18 1.08 17.53
N MET A 110 -8.62 1.50 16.39
CA MET A 110 -7.88 0.60 15.52
C MET A 110 -6.61 0.05 16.19
N THR A 111 -6.47 -1.26 16.20
CA THR A 111 -5.34 -1.96 16.82
C THR A 111 -4.01 -1.56 16.20
N GLN A 112 -3.98 -1.38 14.88
CA GLN A 112 -2.79 -0.99 14.13
C GLN A 112 -2.26 0.41 14.54
N PHE A 113 -3.15 1.35 14.88
CA PHE A 113 -2.73 2.64 15.43
C PHE A 113 -2.07 2.45 16.80
N LYS A 114 -2.68 1.64 17.67
CA LYS A 114 -2.13 1.36 19.00
C LYS A 114 -0.75 0.69 18.94
N ASP A 115 -0.58 -0.28 18.06
CA ASP A 115 0.69 -1.00 17.89
C ASP A 115 1.80 -0.10 17.34
N LYS A 116 1.48 0.76 16.37
CA LYS A 116 2.45 1.69 15.79
C LYS A 116 2.78 2.84 16.73
N SER A 117 1.81 3.41 17.42
CA SER A 117 2.04 4.46 18.42
C SER A 117 2.86 3.97 19.60
N ALA A 118 2.68 2.72 20.03
CA ALA A 118 3.51 2.14 21.09
C ALA A 118 4.98 1.96 20.66
N LYS A 119 5.24 1.70 19.36
CA LYS A 119 6.61 1.56 18.82
C LYS A 119 7.30 2.89 18.55
N HIS A 120 6.54 3.96 18.35
CA HIS A 120 7.00 5.30 17.98
C HIS A 120 6.41 6.35 18.92
N ALA A 121 6.42 6.06 20.24
CA ALA A 121 5.77 6.89 21.25
C ALA A 121 6.18 8.37 21.22
N ASP A 122 7.43 8.64 20.84
CA ASP A 122 8.00 9.99 20.77
C ASP A 122 7.70 10.72 19.42
N ASP A 123 7.11 10.05 18.45
CA ASP A 123 6.86 10.61 17.09
C ASP A 123 5.48 10.21 16.54
N VAL A 124 4.46 10.28 17.40
CA VAL A 124 3.07 10.02 16.99
C VAL A 124 2.52 11.25 16.28
N ASN A 125 2.40 11.20 14.97
CA ASN A 125 1.89 12.29 14.15
C ASN A 125 0.48 12.00 13.60
N ALA A 126 -0.18 13.03 13.04
CA ALA A 126 -1.51 12.91 12.48
C ALA A 126 -1.60 11.87 11.35
N GLY A 127 -0.55 11.76 10.52
CA GLY A 127 -0.51 10.76 9.45
C GLY A 127 -0.54 9.33 9.97
N LEU A 128 0.12 9.07 11.10
CA LEU A 128 0.07 7.76 11.75
C LEU A 128 -1.34 7.45 12.30
N PHE A 129 -2.10 8.45 12.67
CA PHE A 129 -3.49 8.31 13.11
C PHE A 129 -4.45 8.10 11.93
N THR A 130 -4.24 8.82 10.83
CA THR A 130 -5.16 8.84 9.68
C THR A 130 -4.79 7.89 8.54
N TYR A 131 -3.64 7.19 8.59
CA TYR A 131 -3.25 6.28 7.51
C TYR A 131 -4.28 5.20 7.14
N PRO A 132 -5.17 4.71 8.05
CA PRO A 132 -6.20 3.77 7.65
C PRO A 132 -7.20 4.35 6.64
N VAL A 133 -7.41 5.67 6.71
CA VAL A 133 -8.25 6.39 5.74
C VAL A 133 -7.57 6.44 4.37
N LEU A 134 -6.25 6.68 4.32
CA LEU A 134 -5.49 6.60 3.08
C LEU A 134 -5.51 5.18 2.51
N MET A 135 -5.40 4.16 3.34
CA MET A 135 -5.51 2.77 2.91
C MET A 135 -6.88 2.44 2.33
N ALA A 136 -7.96 2.95 2.94
CA ALA A 136 -9.30 2.83 2.40
C ALA A 136 -9.42 3.54 1.04
N ALA A 137 -8.83 4.73 0.90
CA ALA A 137 -8.79 5.45 -0.37
C ALA A 137 -8.06 4.66 -1.45
N ASP A 138 -6.94 4.02 -1.14
CA ASP A 138 -6.18 3.17 -2.07
C ASP A 138 -7.04 2.04 -2.63
N ILE A 139 -7.85 1.41 -1.79
CA ILE A 139 -8.73 0.30 -2.18
C ILE A 139 -9.94 0.80 -2.99
N LEU A 140 -10.60 1.85 -2.50
CA LEU A 140 -11.83 2.36 -3.09
C LEU A 140 -11.59 3.06 -4.42
N ALA A 141 -10.44 3.72 -4.61
CA ALA A 141 -10.08 4.38 -5.87
C ALA A 141 -10.12 3.43 -7.09
N TYR A 142 -9.87 2.16 -6.88
CA TYR A 142 -9.83 1.14 -7.93
C TYR A 142 -11.05 0.20 -7.90
N ASN A 143 -12.01 0.44 -7.02
CA ASN A 143 -13.15 -0.47 -6.81
C ASN A 143 -12.69 -1.93 -6.65
N CYS A 144 -11.65 -2.11 -5.84
CA CYS A 144 -10.99 -3.40 -5.66
C CYS A 144 -11.74 -4.26 -4.63
N LEU A 145 -12.04 -5.51 -4.99
CA LEU A 145 -12.69 -6.47 -4.10
C LEU A 145 -11.69 -7.35 -3.33
N LEU A 146 -10.42 -7.35 -3.74
CA LEU A 146 -9.37 -8.18 -3.16
C LEU A 146 -8.15 -7.29 -2.86
N TYR A 147 -7.95 -6.97 -1.59
CA TYR A 147 -6.74 -6.35 -1.09
C TYR A 147 -5.80 -7.44 -0.56
N THR A 148 -4.56 -7.47 -1.05
CA THR A 148 -3.51 -8.33 -0.51
C THR A 148 -2.43 -7.48 0.12
N SER A 149 -2.33 -7.52 1.44
CA SER A 149 -1.21 -6.89 2.16
C SER A 149 0.01 -7.81 2.14
N PRO A 150 1.21 -7.30 1.87
CA PRO A 150 2.44 -8.09 1.94
C PRO A 150 2.92 -8.35 3.37
N SER A 151 2.21 -7.87 4.40
CA SER A 151 2.64 -8.05 5.78
C SER A 151 2.30 -9.44 6.31
N PRO A 152 3.30 -10.22 6.79
CA PRO A 152 3.04 -11.49 7.47
C PRO A 152 2.22 -11.38 8.74
N ARG A 153 2.04 -10.14 9.27
CA ARG A 153 1.30 -9.87 10.52
C ARG A 153 -0.20 -9.70 10.33
N ASP A 154 -0.67 -9.57 9.08
CA ASP A 154 -2.09 -9.42 8.78
C ASP A 154 -2.80 -10.79 8.62
N ARG A 155 -2.10 -11.88 8.90
CA ARG A 155 -2.65 -13.24 8.99
C ARG A 155 -2.71 -13.69 10.46
N GLY A 156 -3.48 -12.96 11.22
CA GLY A 156 -3.88 -13.34 12.57
C GLY A 156 -5.22 -14.02 12.58
#